data_9e9907fd8a764663779f57cff88c919a
#
_entry.id   9e9907fd8a764663779f57cff88c919a
#
_cell.length_a   1.000
_cell.length_b   1.000
_cell.length_c   1.000
_cell.angle_alpha   90.00
_cell.angle_beta   90.00
_cell.angle_gamma   90.00
#
_symmetry.space_group_name_H-M   'P 1'
#
loop_
_entity.id
_entity.type
_entity.pdbx_description
1 polymer ?
#
loop_
_entity_poly.entity_id
_entity_poly.type
_entity_poly.pdbx_seq_one_letter_code
_entity_poly.pdbx_strand_id
1 'polypeptide(L)'
;MTSEKKQHHKYERTLVIIKPDGVQRSLIGEIIGRYERVGLKLVAVKMVVPTAAHAEAHYMLDAGWLESVGKKTIEGYRSKNLPPPSEDPKEIGQVVLGNLKKYMSSGPALCMVWQGAHAVKVIRKLTGGTEPLTSDVGTIRGDFVLDSYQMADTDGRPVRNLVHASGS
;
A
#
# COMPACT_ATOMS: atom_id res chain seq x y z
N MET A 1 11.65 -16.62 29.11
CA MET A 1 12.15 -16.58 27.72
C MET A 1 11.12 -17.28 26.86
N THR A 2 10.19 -16.52 26.28
CA THR A 2 9.18 -17.02 25.33
C THR A 2 9.85 -17.23 23.99
N SER A 3 10.00 -18.50 23.56
CA SER A 3 10.49 -18.82 22.23
C SER A 3 9.52 -18.24 21.21
N GLU A 4 9.96 -17.21 20.46
CA GLU A 4 9.27 -16.81 19.24
C GLU A 4 9.18 -18.05 18.34
N LYS A 5 8.00 -18.63 18.21
CA LYS A 5 7.73 -19.67 17.23
C LYS A 5 7.96 -19.05 15.87
N LYS A 6 9.12 -19.34 15.24
CA LYS A 6 9.35 -18.98 13.82
C LYS A 6 8.14 -19.45 13.03
N GLN A 7 7.39 -18.49 12.48
CA GLN A 7 6.22 -18.78 11.65
C GLN A 7 6.67 -19.68 10.49
N HIS A 8 6.06 -20.87 10.37
CA HIS A 8 6.44 -21.82 9.33
C HIS A 8 6.05 -21.26 7.97
N HIS A 9 6.98 -21.09 7.05
CA HIS A 9 6.77 -20.46 5.74
C HIS A 9 5.57 -20.98 4.93
N LYS A 10 5.10 -22.21 5.18
CA LYS A 10 3.90 -22.78 4.55
C LYS A 10 2.59 -22.16 5.02
N TYR A 11 2.56 -21.52 6.20
CA TYR A 11 1.35 -20.99 6.83
C TYR A 11 1.49 -19.51 7.17
N GLU A 12 2.32 -18.80 6.41
CA GLU A 12 2.52 -17.38 6.56
C GLU A 12 1.22 -16.62 6.29
N ARG A 13 0.92 -15.61 7.10
CA ARG A 13 -0.25 -14.75 6.94
C ARG A 13 0.19 -13.32 6.72
N THR A 14 -0.57 -12.59 5.92
CA THR A 14 -0.32 -11.17 5.69
C THR A 14 -1.61 -10.41 5.47
N LEU A 15 -1.58 -9.11 5.83
CA LEU A 15 -2.69 -8.18 5.62
C LEU A 15 -2.61 -7.60 4.21
N VAL A 16 -3.77 -7.55 3.55
CA VAL A 16 -3.99 -6.83 2.29
C VAL A 16 -5.20 -5.93 2.44
N ILE A 17 -5.11 -4.70 1.94
CA ILE A 17 -6.24 -3.78 1.93
C ILE A 17 -6.47 -3.32 0.49
N ILE A 18 -7.64 -3.64 -0.08
CA ILE A 18 -8.10 -2.96 -1.30
C ILE A 18 -8.58 -1.59 -0.87
N LYS A 19 -7.93 -0.55 -1.41
CA LYS A 19 -8.16 0.85 -1.07
C LYS A 19 -9.46 1.39 -1.69
N PRO A 20 -9.94 2.55 -1.27
CA PRO A 20 -11.19 3.12 -1.78
C PRO A 20 -11.27 3.22 -3.31
N ASP A 21 -10.18 3.54 -3.99
CA ASP A 21 -10.12 3.59 -5.46
C ASP A 21 -10.32 2.21 -6.12
N GLY A 22 -9.81 1.13 -5.52
CA GLY A 22 -10.03 -0.23 -5.99
C GLY A 22 -11.47 -0.70 -5.79
N VAL A 23 -12.08 -0.33 -4.67
CA VAL A 23 -13.50 -0.61 -4.39
C VAL A 23 -14.40 0.17 -5.35
N GLN A 24 -14.17 1.48 -5.51
CA GLN A 24 -14.92 2.35 -6.40
C GLN A 24 -14.87 1.87 -7.87
N ARG A 25 -13.75 1.33 -8.30
CA ARG A 25 -13.55 0.81 -9.65
C ARG A 25 -14.04 -0.63 -9.84
N SER A 26 -14.72 -1.21 -8.85
CA SER A 26 -15.26 -2.59 -8.89
C SER A 26 -14.21 -3.67 -9.18
N LEU A 27 -12.97 -3.48 -8.68
CA LEU A 27 -11.85 -4.40 -8.91
C LEU A 27 -11.67 -5.47 -7.82
N ILE A 28 -12.58 -5.55 -6.85
CA ILE A 28 -12.48 -6.49 -5.71
C ILE A 28 -12.31 -7.93 -6.20
N GLY A 29 -13.22 -8.40 -7.06
CA GLY A 29 -13.20 -9.77 -7.56
C GLY A 29 -11.95 -10.10 -8.37
N GLU A 30 -11.49 -9.17 -9.21
CA GLU A 30 -10.26 -9.33 -9.99
C GLU A 30 -9.02 -9.44 -9.09
N ILE A 31 -8.91 -8.58 -8.09
CA ILE A 31 -7.77 -8.59 -7.16
C ILE A 31 -7.76 -9.87 -6.32
N ILE A 32 -8.91 -10.29 -5.79
CA ILE A 32 -9.05 -11.56 -5.04
C ILE A 32 -8.65 -12.73 -5.94
N GLY A 33 -9.19 -12.79 -7.16
CA GLY A 33 -8.90 -13.87 -8.11
C GLY A 33 -7.41 -13.98 -8.43
N ARG A 34 -6.67 -12.88 -8.49
CA ARG A 34 -5.21 -12.89 -8.70
C ARG A 34 -4.46 -13.58 -7.58
N TYR A 35 -4.88 -13.39 -6.33
CA TYR A 35 -4.25 -14.05 -5.18
C TYR A 35 -4.68 -15.52 -5.03
N GLU A 36 -5.94 -15.85 -5.35
CA GLU A 36 -6.43 -17.24 -5.32
C GLU A 36 -5.80 -18.12 -6.39
N ARG A 37 -5.59 -17.60 -7.60
CA ARG A 37 -4.99 -18.35 -8.73
C ARG A 37 -3.60 -18.90 -8.42
N VAL A 38 -2.85 -18.29 -7.51
CA VAL A 38 -1.52 -18.80 -7.10
C VAL A 38 -1.58 -19.71 -5.88
N GLY A 39 -2.79 -20.08 -5.41
CA GLY A 39 -3.00 -21.00 -4.31
C GLY A 39 -2.96 -20.37 -2.92
N LEU A 40 -3.07 -19.04 -2.81
CA LEU A 40 -3.25 -18.38 -1.52
C LEU A 40 -4.69 -18.55 -1.03
N LYS A 41 -4.85 -18.68 0.30
CA LYS A 41 -6.16 -18.83 0.94
C LYS A 41 -6.58 -17.53 1.61
N LEU A 42 -7.77 -17.03 1.25
CA LEU A 42 -8.42 -15.94 1.98
C LEU A 42 -8.97 -16.49 3.31
N VAL A 43 -8.44 -16.03 4.45
CA VAL A 43 -8.81 -16.55 5.78
C VAL A 43 -9.65 -15.57 6.59
N ALA A 44 -9.63 -14.27 6.23
CA ALA A 44 -10.53 -13.27 6.82
C ALA A 44 -10.75 -12.12 5.82
N VAL A 45 -11.95 -11.54 5.87
CA VAL A 45 -12.33 -10.39 5.05
C VAL A 45 -13.29 -9.49 5.81
N LYS A 46 -13.10 -8.17 5.69
CA LYS A 46 -14.00 -7.18 6.28
C LYS A 46 -14.02 -5.92 5.42
N MET A 47 -15.22 -5.51 5.01
CA MET A 47 -15.44 -4.17 4.43
C MET A 47 -15.53 -3.15 5.55
N VAL A 48 -14.79 -2.06 5.44
CA VAL A 48 -14.78 -0.97 6.42
C VAL A 48 -14.80 0.38 5.70
N VAL A 49 -15.31 1.41 6.35
CA VAL A 49 -15.07 2.80 5.96
C VAL A 49 -14.04 3.35 6.95
N PRO A 50 -12.77 3.47 6.57
CA PRO A 50 -11.73 3.92 7.47
C PRO A 50 -11.96 5.38 7.88
N THR A 51 -11.72 5.69 9.15
CA THR A 51 -11.60 7.08 9.60
C THR A 51 -10.18 7.60 9.38
N ALA A 52 -9.99 8.92 9.44
CA ALA A 52 -8.65 9.52 9.42
C ALA A 52 -7.76 8.98 10.57
N ALA A 53 -8.35 8.71 11.74
CA ALA A 53 -7.64 8.12 12.87
C ALA A 53 -7.20 6.66 12.60
N HIS A 54 -8.03 5.85 11.95
CA HIS A 54 -7.64 4.50 11.54
C HIS A 54 -6.48 4.53 10.53
N ALA A 55 -6.52 5.44 9.56
CA ALA A 55 -5.44 5.59 8.58
C ALA A 55 -4.13 6.03 9.28
N GLU A 56 -4.20 7.00 10.19
CA GLU A 56 -3.04 7.44 10.96
C GLU A 56 -2.43 6.31 11.79
N ALA A 57 -3.25 5.59 12.55
CA ALA A 57 -2.79 4.45 13.34
C ALA A 57 -2.11 3.38 12.48
N HIS A 58 -2.63 3.11 11.27
CA HIS A 58 -2.06 2.14 10.35
C HIS A 58 -0.66 2.55 9.86
N TYR A 59 -0.47 3.81 9.46
CA TYR A 59 0.82 4.28 8.93
C TYR A 59 1.84 4.59 10.03
N MET A 60 1.39 4.95 11.23
CA MET A 60 2.25 5.32 12.37
C MET A 60 2.66 4.13 13.26
N LEU A 61 2.42 2.89 12.83
CA LEU A 61 2.90 1.68 13.52
C LEU A 61 4.43 1.65 13.67
N ASP A 62 5.15 2.22 12.73
CA ASP A 62 6.60 2.41 12.77
C ASP A 62 6.92 3.87 13.15
N ALA A 63 7.59 4.09 14.27
CA ALA A 63 7.98 5.41 14.74
C ALA A 63 8.89 6.18 13.76
N GLY A 64 9.65 5.47 12.91
CA GLY A 64 10.52 6.04 11.88
C GLY A 64 9.82 6.34 10.55
N TRP A 65 8.55 5.98 10.41
CA TRP A 65 7.85 6.03 9.13
C TRP A 65 7.80 7.43 8.50
N LEU A 66 7.47 8.45 9.29
CA LEU A 66 7.41 9.84 8.80
C LEU A 66 8.73 10.30 8.18
N GLU A 67 9.81 10.06 8.87
CA GLU A 67 11.14 10.45 8.38
C GLU A 67 11.54 9.62 7.15
N SER A 68 11.24 8.32 7.15
CA SER A 68 11.53 7.42 6.04
C SER A 68 10.77 7.80 4.76
N VAL A 69 9.46 8.08 4.87
CA VAL A 69 8.65 8.47 3.71
C VAL A 69 9.03 9.86 3.22
N GLY A 70 9.35 10.79 4.10
CA GLY A 70 9.83 12.12 3.75
C GLY A 70 11.16 12.09 2.99
N LYS A 71 12.14 11.32 3.47
CA LYS A 71 13.42 11.11 2.75
C LYS A 71 13.21 10.58 1.33
N LYS A 72 12.38 9.54 1.18
CA LYS A 72 12.05 8.97 -0.14
C LYS A 72 11.38 9.99 -1.06
N THR A 73 10.51 10.82 -0.53
CA THR A 73 9.84 11.88 -1.29
C THR A 73 10.84 12.92 -1.76
N ILE A 74 11.72 13.41 -0.87
CA ILE A 74 12.80 14.36 -1.21
C ILE A 74 13.72 13.78 -2.31
N GLU A 75 14.15 12.53 -2.16
CA GLU A 75 14.95 11.83 -3.16
C GLU A 75 14.23 11.74 -4.51
N GLY A 76 12.91 11.48 -4.49
CA GLY A 76 12.06 11.45 -5.68
C GLY A 76 12.02 12.79 -6.43
N TYR A 77 11.95 13.91 -5.73
CA TYR A 77 12.06 15.25 -6.34
C TYR A 77 13.45 15.48 -6.93
N ARG A 78 14.50 15.18 -6.19
CA ARG A 78 15.89 15.36 -6.62
C ARG A 78 16.24 14.51 -7.85
N SER A 79 15.74 13.28 -7.93
CA SER A 79 15.96 12.39 -9.09
C SER A 79 15.35 12.94 -10.39
N LYS A 80 14.34 13.82 -10.26
CA LYS A 80 13.70 14.52 -11.38
C LYS A 80 14.31 15.92 -11.65
N ASN A 81 15.40 16.27 -10.96
CA ASN A 81 16.00 17.62 -10.96
C ASN A 81 15.00 18.73 -10.54
N LEU A 82 14.06 18.40 -9.66
CA LEU A 82 13.09 19.33 -9.08
C LEU A 82 13.46 19.65 -7.62
N PRO A 83 13.30 20.91 -7.18
CA PRO A 83 13.47 21.23 -5.77
C PRO A 83 12.34 20.59 -4.94
N PRO A 84 12.65 19.94 -3.81
CA PRO A 84 11.60 19.45 -2.91
C PRO A 84 10.86 20.63 -2.26
N PRO A 85 9.58 20.45 -1.86
CA PRO A 85 8.83 21.51 -1.17
C PRO A 85 9.43 21.92 0.19
N SER A 86 10.16 21.01 0.83
CA SER A 86 10.94 21.25 2.05
C SER A 86 12.14 20.31 2.10
N GLU A 87 13.21 20.70 2.77
CA GLU A 87 14.37 19.85 3.03
C GLU A 87 14.23 19.06 4.35
N ASP A 88 13.19 19.33 5.16
CA ASP A 88 12.90 18.56 6.37
C ASP A 88 12.06 17.31 6.04
N PRO A 89 12.63 16.09 6.20
CA PRO A 89 11.91 14.86 5.95
C PRO A 89 10.66 14.67 6.82
N LYS A 90 10.68 15.21 8.04
CA LYS A 90 9.52 15.08 8.95
C LYS A 90 8.36 15.95 8.49
N GLU A 91 8.65 17.18 8.04
CA GLU A 91 7.64 18.07 7.48
C GLU A 91 6.99 17.45 6.24
N ILE A 92 7.80 16.96 5.29
CA ILE A 92 7.29 16.25 4.11
C ILE A 92 6.49 14.99 4.51
N GLY A 93 6.98 14.23 5.48
CA GLY A 93 6.27 13.04 6.00
C GLY A 93 4.89 13.38 6.55
N GLN A 94 4.72 14.50 7.25
CA GLN A 94 3.42 14.98 7.75
C GLN A 94 2.46 15.33 6.60
N VAL A 95 2.95 15.99 5.55
CA VAL A 95 2.15 16.28 4.36
C VAL A 95 1.67 15.00 3.70
N VAL A 96 2.58 14.02 3.51
CA VAL A 96 2.24 12.70 2.95
C VAL A 96 1.22 11.98 3.81
N LEU A 97 1.37 11.96 5.13
CA LEU A 97 0.42 11.36 6.06
C LEU A 97 -0.97 12.02 5.94
N GLY A 98 -1.01 13.35 5.91
CA GLY A 98 -2.25 14.11 5.73
C GLY A 98 -3.01 13.70 4.46
N ASN A 99 -2.30 13.57 3.35
CA ASN A 99 -2.85 13.13 2.07
C ASN A 99 -3.32 11.67 2.11
N LEU A 100 -2.54 10.77 2.73
CA LEU A 100 -2.93 9.37 2.90
C LEU A 100 -4.16 9.21 3.80
N LYS A 101 -4.29 10.01 4.86
CA LYS A 101 -5.50 10.05 5.73
C LYS A 101 -6.73 10.40 4.91
N LYS A 102 -6.68 11.46 4.09
CA LYS A 102 -7.77 11.86 3.20
C LYS A 102 -8.11 10.75 2.19
N TYR A 103 -7.10 10.15 1.57
CA TYR A 103 -7.28 9.10 0.59
C TYR A 103 -7.92 7.84 1.19
N MET A 104 -7.39 7.34 2.31
CA MET A 104 -7.90 6.11 2.94
C MET A 104 -9.31 6.30 3.52
N SER A 105 -9.68 7.50 3.95
CA SER A 105 -11.03 7.80 4.47
C SER A 105 -12.01 8.29 3.41
N SER A 106 -11.65 8.29 2.12
CA SER A 106 -12.52 8.80 1.04
C SER A 106 -13.66 7.86 0.66
N GLY A 107 -13.67 6.63 1.16
CA GLY A 107 -14.69 5.63 0.87
C GLY A 107 -14.41 4.28 1.52
N PRO A 108 -15.21 3.25 1.18
CA PRO A 108 -15.02 1.91 1.72
C PRO A 108 -13.70 1.29 1.24
N ALA A 109 -13.07 0.51 2.10
CA ALA A 109 -11.90 -0.30 1.84
C ALA A 109 -12.17 -1.75 2.25
N LEU A 110 -11.58 -2.72 1.56
CA LEU A 110 -11.70 -4.14 1.88
C LEU A 110 -10.41 -4.64 2.52
N CYS A 111 -10.47 -4.93 3.82
CA CYS A 111 -9.38 -5.53 4.57
C CYS A 111 -9.46 -7.05 4.47
N MET A 112 -8.33 -7.68 4.18
CA MET A 112 -8.22 -9.14 3.98
C MET A 112 -7.01 -9.70 4.69
N VAL A 113 -7.11 -10.92 5.20
CA VAL A 113 -5.96 -11.71 5.65
C VAL A 113 -5.81 -12.89 4.71
N TRP A 114 -4.62 -13.01 4.13
CA TRP A 114 -4.26 -14.09 3.23
C TRP A 114 -3.26 -15.03 3.89
N GLN A 115 -3.38 -16.32 3.61
CA GLN A 115 -2.49 -17.37 4.14
C GLN A 115 -1.97 -18.26 3.02
N GLY A 116 -0.68 -18.63 3.10
CA GLY A 116 -0.07 -19.58 2.20
C GLY A 116 1.46 -19.61 2.35
N ALA A 117 2.09 -20.41 1.50
CA ALA A 117 3.54 -20.47 1.46
C ALA A 117 4.09 -19.12 0.94
N HIS A 118 4.99 -18.51 1.73
CA HIS A 118 5.61 -17.21 1.41
C HIS A 118 4.58 -16.09 1.10
N ALA A 119 3.44 -16.08 1.80
CA ALA A 119 2.31 -15.20 1.48
C ALA A 119 2.71 -13.73 1.38
N VAL A 120 3.56 -13.22 2.27
CA VAL A 120 4.05 -11.82 2.22
C VAL A 120 4.75 -11.53 0.89
N LYS A 121 5.71 -12.35 0.50
CA LYS A 121 6.49 -12.14 -0.73
C LYS A 121 5.66 -12.33 -1.97
N VAL A 122 4.81 -13.36 -2.02
CA VAL A 122 3.96 -13.68 -3.17
C VAL A 122 2.94 -12.57 -3.41
N ILE A 123 2.25 -12.11 -2.36
CA ILE A 123 1.28 -11.01 -2.45
C ILE A 123 1.96 -9.72 -2.93
N ARG A 124 3.10 -9.36 -2.36
CA ARG A 124 3.83 -8.16 -2.78
C ARG A 124 4.29 -8.24 -4.25
N LYS A 125 4.75 -9.42 -4.69
CA LYS A 125 5.11 -9.68 -6.09
C LYS A 125 3.92 -9.49 -7.03
N LEU A 126 2.76 -10.04 -6.69
CA LEU A 126 1.53 -9.91 -7.51
C LEU A 126 0.96 -8.49 -7.48
N THR A 127 1.11 -7.79 -6.37
CA THR A 127 0.65 -6.40 -6.23
C THR A 127 1.46 -5.43 -7.09
N GLY A 128 2.76 -5.65 -7.21
CA GLY A 128 3.67 -4.75 -7.94
C GLY A 128 4.28 -3.64 -7.08
N GLY A 129 5.12 -2.83 -7.68
CA GLY A 129 5.78 -1.67 -7.06
C GLY A 129 4.79 -0.62 -6.54
N THR A 130 5.24 0.28 -5.67
CA THR A 130 4.36 1.31 -5.10
C THR A 130 3.85 2.28 -6.17
N GLU A 131 4.68 2.61 -7.14
CA GLU A 131 4.32 3.43 -8.29
C GLU A 131 3.78 2.55 -9.41
N PRO A 132 2.54 2.77 -9.87
CA PRO A 132 1.95 1.96 -10.93
C PRO A 132 2.69 2.03 -12.26
N LEU A 133 3.13 3.24 -12.67
CA LEU A 133 3.84 3.46 -13.95
C LEU A 133 5.08 2.59 -14.11
N THR A 134 5.80 2.33 -13.02
CA THR A 134 7.03 1.53 -13.00
C THR A 134 6.80 0.08 -12.56
N SER A 135 5.55 -0.28 -12.31
CA SER A 135 5.18 -1.66 -11.94
C SER A 135 5.14 -2.56 -13.17
N ASP A 136 5.69 -3.76 -13.04
CA ASP A 136 5.73 -4.74 -14.14
C ASP A 136 4.33 -5.11 -14.63
N VAL A 137 4.19 -5.34 -15.93
CA VAL A 137 3.01 -5.96 -16.55
C VAL A 137 2.75 -7.34 -15.92
N GLY A 138 1.49 -7.68 -15.69
CA GLY A 138 1.09 -8.88 -14.96
C GLY A 138 0.93 -8.68 -13.45
N THR A 139 1.37 -7.54 -12.90
CA THR A 139 1.05 -7.16 -11.53
C THR A 139 -0.28 -6.41 -11.46
N ILE A 140 -0.92 -6.40 -10.27
CA ILE A 140 -2.19 -5.68 -10.08
C ILE A 140 -2.04 -4.20 -10.43
N ARG A 141 -0.96 -3.56 -10.01
CA ARG A 141 -0.72 -2.14 -10.26
C ARG A 141 -0.34 -1.87 -11.70
N GLY A 142 0.50 -2.71 -12.31
CA GLY A 142 0.88 -2.57 -13.71
C GLY A 142 -0.28 -2.75 -14.69
N ASP A 143 -1.22 -3.66 -14.37
CA ASP A 143 -2.34 -3.96 -15.27
C ASP A 143 -3.54 -3.04 -15.09
N PHE A 144 -3.78 -2.54 -13.88
CA PHE A 144 -5.04 -1.85 -13.55
C PHE A 144 -4.90 -0.37 -13.22
N VAL A 145 -3.70 0.20 -13.20
CA VAL A 145 -3.51 1.59 -12.78
C VAL A 145 -2.69 2.40 -13.78
N LEU A 146 -3.22 3.56 -14.16
CA LEU A 146 -2.56 4.56 -15.00
C LEU A 146 -2.10 5.78 -14.15
N ASP A 147 -1.52 5.55 -12.99
CA ASP A 147 -1.07 6.63 -12.12
C ASP A 147 0.45 6.59 -11.88
N SER A 148 1.01 7.73 -11.50
CA SER A 148 2.44 7.89 -11.23
C SER A 148 2.68 8.90 -10.11
N TYR A 149 3.87 8.90 -9.55
CA TYR A 149 4.27 9.95 -8.61
C TYR A 149 4.24 11.33 -9.26
N GLN A 150 4.60 11.44 -10.55
CA GLN A 150 4.57 12.72 -11.26
C GLN A 150 3.14 13.28 -11.33
N MET A 151 2.15 12.47 -11.70
CA MET A 151 0.75 12.91 -11.72
C MET A 151 0.23 13.23 -10.32
N ALA A 152 0.57 12.39 -9.35
CA ALA A 152 0.17 12.58 -7.96
C ALA A 152 0.73 13.89 -7.39
N ASP A 153 2.02 14.20 -7.63
CA ASP A 153 2.68 15.43 -7.21
C ASP A 153 2.04 16.66 -7.88
N THR A 154 1.75 16.59 -9.19
CA THR A 154 1.08 17.67 -9.94
C THR A 154 -0.29 17.99 -9.36
N ASP A 155 -1.04 16.97 -8.95
CA ASP A 155 -2.40 17.10 -8.40
C ASP A 155 -2.40 17.35 -6.87
N GLY A 156 -1.26 17.37 -6.20
CA GLY A 156 -1.15 17.55 -4.76
C GLY A 156 -1.84 16.44 -3.94
N ARG A 157 -1.82 15.20 -4.42
CA ARG A 157 -2.48 14.03 -3.84
C ARG A 157 -1.54 12.83 -3.70
N PRO A 158 -1.90 11.79 -2.95
CA PRO A 158 -1.15 10.54 -2.98
C PRO A 158 -1.36 9.79 -4.28
N VAL A 159 -0.40 8.97 -4.67
CA VAL A 159 -0.56 8.05 -5.81
C VAL A 159 -1.71 7.07 -5.52
N ARG A 160 -2.60 6.90 -6.49
CA ARG A 160 -3.69 5.92 -6.45
C ARG A 160 -3.15 4.60 -6.97
N ASN A 161 -3.04 3.61 -6.10
CA ASN A 161 -2.39 2.34 -6.44
C ASN A 161 -3.12 1.10 -5.91
N LEU A 162 -4.44 1.21 -5.74
CA LEU A 162 -5.43 0.17 -5.49
C LEU A 162 -5.27 -0.65 -4.21
N VAL A 163 -4.06 -1.08 -3.89
CA VAL A 163 -3.83 -2.11 -2.86
C VAL A 163 -2.71 -1.71 -1.92
N HIS A 164 -2.92 -1.93 -0.63
CA HIS A 164 -1.86 -2.04 0.36
C HIS A 164 -1.55 -3.52 0.58
N ALA A 165 -0.29 -3.90 0.50
CA ALA A 165 0.22 -5.22 0.85
C ALA A 165 1.26 -5.08 1.96
N SER A 166 0.99 -5.66 3.13
CA SER A 166 1.89 -5.59 4.29
C SER A 166 3.26 -6.17 3.97
N GLY A 167 4.29 -5.65 4.65
CA GLY A 167 5.66 -6.15 4.59
C GLY A 167 5.97 -7.27 5.58
N SER A 168 4.97 -7.61 6.41
CA SER A 168 5.06 -8.63 7.47
C SER A 168 3.79 -9.45 7.53
#